data_c982e439eb3a0fa7d1d6c3fcb488f1c6
#
_entry.id   c982e439eb3a0fa7d1d6c3fcb488f1c6
#
_cell.length_a   1.000
_cell.length_b   1.000
_cell.length_c   1.000
_cell.angle_alpha   90.00
_cell.angle_beta   90.00
_cell.angle_gamma   90.00
#
_symmetry.space_group_name_H-M   'P 1'
#
loop_
_entity.id
_entity.type
_entity.pdbx_description
1 polymer ?
#
loop_
_entity_poly.entity_id
_entity_poly.type
_entity_poly.pdbx_seq_one_letter_code
_entity_poly.pdbx_strand_id
1 'polypeptide(L)'
;SVTRSLVEQLLLNIARSHHHQPVHFTAISSIAATFNYQFSAGATPPLGGLDGGFALAPVFGGSIAENPTFTISPIEGEDFTQRLLTPLREGKLTLLLRQGVDIDLLLRLMAGEIRTTTNNQETAYYNRPSDQTGYPKFRQIVLHLSRLQDNNQLYIEPLVYDREWILPLSSFSAGDFQTLETNYRVIVDADKQIFTIQKRSIGHTVITNYDPTTISNRERLALQAKADRWPPNDILVDIRPDNPGGEYPIQGAFRLRSFHGILNFLGRSIASEPEYHVDPDPGTGIVAENPVRVMDIIESSIERPNTKLSVTHEGHYYSIADEEKRSWNQEAFRLLYQLFQMTVTDAPRGNVPSITIAK
;
A
#
# COMPACT_ATOMS: atom_id res chain seq x y z
N SER A 1 8.33 28.84 2.67
CA SER A 1 7.52 27.68 2.33
C SER A 1 8.45 26.52 2.02
N VAL A 2 8.72 25.76 3.03
CA VAL A 2 9.66 24.63 2.99
C VAL A 2 9.00 23.48 2.22
N THR A 3 9.76 22.82 1.36
CA THR A 3 9.45 21.56 0.71
C THR A 3 9.09 20.54 1.79
N ARG A 4 7.80 20.25 1.94
CA ARG A 4 7.38 19.21 2.89
C ARG A 4 7.83 17.86 2.37
N SER A 5 8.42 17.05 3.24
CA SER A 5 8.75 15.68 2.91
C SER A 5 7.48 14.90 2.51
N LEU A 6 7.61 13.82 1.75
CA LEU A 6 6.46 12.99 1.37
C LEU A 6 5.69 12.47 2.60
N VAL A 7 6.41 12.23 3.69
CA VAL A 7 5.85 11.81 4.98
C VAL A 7 4.91 12.88 5.55
N GLU A 8 5.35 14.15 5.57
CA GLU A 8 4.51 15.29 5.99
C GLU A 8 3.33 15.52 5.03
N GLN A 9 3.53 15.32 3.73
CA GLN A 9 2.45 15.44 2.74
C GLN A 9 1.36 14.38 2.97
N LEU A 10 1.71 13.15 3.32
CA LEU A 10 0.74 12.10 3.64
C LEU A 10 -0.12 12.49 4.85
N LEU A 11 0.50 12.92 5.95
CA LEU A 11 -0.23 13.36 7.13
C LEU A 11 -1.09 14.60 6.83
N LEU A 12 -0.57 15.56 6.05
CA LEU A 12 -1.32 16.72 5.60
C LEU A 12 -2.55 16.33 4.77
N ASN A 13 -2.42 15.35 3.90
CA ASN A 13 -3.53 14.89 3.06
C ASN A 13 -4.59 14.12 3.87
N ILE A 14 -4.23 13.48 4.97
CA ILE A 14 -5.21 12.95 5.92
C ILE A 14 -5.96 14.11 6.61
N ALA A 15 -5.25 15.16 7.07
CA ALA A 15 -5.88 16.35 7.66
C ALA A 15 -6.80 17.06 6.65
N ARG A 16 -6.38 17.19 5.38
CA ARG A 16 -7.22 17.75 4.30
C ARG A 16 -8.48 16.91 4.08
N SER A 17 -8.32 15.58 4.09
CA SER A 17 -9.45 14.65 3.95
C SER A 17 -10.43 14.75 5.13
N HIS A 18 -9.93 15.01 6.35
CA HIS A 18 -10.75 15.31 7.52
C HIS A 18 -11.64 16.54 7.30
N HIS A 19 -11.10 17.58 6.66
CA HIS A 19 -11.84 18.80 6.31
C HIS A 19 -12.54 18.76 4.94
N HIS A 20 -12.72 17.58 4.36
CA HIS A 20 -13.34 17.38 3.03
C HIS A 20 -12.67 18.16 1.89
N GLN A 21 -11.39 18.43 2.00
CA GLN A 21 -10.61 19.12 1.00
C GLN A 21 -9.94 18.13 0.02
N PRO A 22 -9.69 18.56 -1.24
CA PRO A 22 -9.00 17.72 -2.21
C PRO A 22 -7.56 17.41 -1.78
N VAL A 23 -7.13 16.19 -2.04
CA VAL A 23 -5.75 15.76 -1.79
C VAL A 23 -4.79 16.46 -2.74
N HIS A 24 -3.59 16.78 -2.25
CA HIS A 24 -2.56 17.47 -3.03
C HIS A 24 -1.19 16.91 -2.69
N PHE A 25 -0.47 16.49 -3.71
CA PHE A 25 0.91 16.00 -3.59
C PHE A 25 1.85 16.81 -4.46
N THR A 26 3.08 16.96 -4.00
CA THR A 26 4.16 17.65 -4.74
C THR A 26 5.38 16.75 -4.82
N ALA A 27 6.08 16.80 -5.96
CA ALA A 27 7.36 16.15 -6.13
C ALA A 27 8.46 17.18 -6.30
N ILE A 28 9.67 16.87 -5.83
CA ILE A 28 10.87 17.63 -6.17
C ILE A 28 11.35 17.09 -7.51
N SER A 29 11.26 17.93 -8.55
CA SER A 29 11.64 17.54 -9.91
C SER A 29 13.13 17.74 -10.19
N SER A 30 13.77 18.72 -9.56
CA SER A 30 15.21 18.94 -9.69
C SER A 30 15.78 19.70 -8.48
N ILE A 31 17.03 19.40 -8.17
CA ILE A 31 17.85 20.17 -7.23
C ILE A 31 19.05 20.68 -8.04
N ALA A 32 19.11 21.99 -8.25
CA ALA A 32 20.27 22.63 -8.84
C ALA A 32 21.03 23.39 -7.75
N ALA A 33 22.27 23.05 -7.51
CA ALA A 33 23.14 23.78 -6.62
C ALA A 33 24.06 24.68 -7.50
N THR A 34 23.90 25.99 -7.38
CA THR A 34 24.80 26.93 -8.02
C THR A 34 25.84 27.41 -7.00
N PHE A 35 27.09 27.07 -7.23
CA PHE A 35 28.20 27.51 -6.40
C PHE A 35 28.77 28.80 -7.02
N ASN A 36 28.59 29.91 -6.34
CA ASN A 36 29.24 31.16 -6.72
C ASN A 36 30.54 31.34 -5.93
N TYR A 37 31.66 31.20 -6.62
CA TYR A 37 32.97 31.48 -6.05
C TYR A 37 33.34 32.94 -6.39
N GLN A 38 33.41 33.79 -5.39
CA GLN A 38 34.02 35.15 -5.57
C GLN A 38 35.37 35.14 -4.90
N PHE A 39 36.41 35.25 -5.72
CA PHE A 39 37.74 35.52 -5.23
C PHE A 39 38.02 37.00 -5.41
N SER A 40 38.24 37.76 -4.35
CA SER A 40 38.76 39.11 -4.41
C SER A 40 40.23 39.08 -4.01
N ALA A 41 41.10 39.36 -4.95
CA ALA A 41 42.51 39.65 -4.68
C ALA A 41 42.65 41.17 -4.58
N GLY A 42 42.80 41.67 -3.38
CA GLY A 42 43.08 43.11 -3.15
C GLY A 42 44.50 43.29 -2.62
N ALA A 43 45.24 44.13 -3.29
CA ALA A 43 46.49 44.65 -2.74
C ALA A 43 46.21 46.05 -2.15
N THR A 44 46.24 46.19 -0.85
CA THR A 44 46.21 47.51 -0.22
C THR A 44 47.61 48.12 -0.21
N PRO A 45 47.82 49.34 -0.79
CA PRO A 45 49.09 50.02 -0.64
C PRO A 45 49.28 50.47 0.80
N PRO A 46 50.48 50.35 1.38
CA PRO A 46 50.74 50.82 2.72
C PRO A 46 50.72 52.34 2.77
N LEU A 47 49.91 52.91 3.62
CA LEU A 47 49.95 54.33 4.00
C LEU A 47 51.21 54.60 4.84
N GLY A 48 52.11 55.31 4.20
CA GLY A 48 53.26 56.04 4.60
C GLY A 48 53.85 55.90 6.00
N GLY A 49 55.11 55.46 6.02
CA GLY A 49 56.05 55.63 7.08
C GLY A 49 57.43 55.40 6.45
N LEU A 50 58.27 56.44 6.46
CA LEU A 50 59.68 56.39 6.06
C LEU A 50 60.43 55.38 6.95
N ASP A 51 60.73 54.25 6.43
CA ASP A 51 61.97 53.46 6.54
C ASP A 51 61.74 51.99 6.13
N GLY A 52 62.35 51.65 5.05
CA GLY A 52 62.88 50.35 4.65
C GLY A 52 62.00 49.12 4.82
N GLY A 53 61.34 48.67 3.73
CA GLY A 53 60.89 47.33 3.61
C GLY A 53 59.45 47.17 3.05
N PHE A 54 59.32 46.98 1.73
CA PHE A 54 58.06 46.67 1.08
C PHE A 54 57.64 45.22 1.45
N ALA A 55 56.70 45.08 2.34
CA ALA A 55 56.00 43.79 2.54
C ALA A 55 54.56 43.94 2.04
N LEU A 56 54.29 43.44 0.84
CA LEU A 56 52.93 43.26 0.34
C LEU A 56 52.33 42.03 1.04
N ALA A 57 51.36 42.24 1.94
CA ALA A 57 50.57 41.17 2.48
C ALA A 57 49.37 40.90 1.57
N PRO A 58 49.28 39.77 0.91
CA PRO A 58 48.11 39.44 0.12
C PRO A 58 46.93 39.11 1.07
N VAL A 59 45.86 39.88 0.98
CA VAL A 59 44.61 39.57 1.64
C VAL A 59 43.76 38.73 0.68
N PHE A 60 43.63 37.43 0.97
CA PHE A 60 42.72 36.56 0.25
C PHE A 60 41.38 36.51 1.01
N GLY A 61 40.37 37.15 0.45
CA GLY A 61 39.01 37.03 0.89
C GLY A 61 38.22 36.14 -0.08
N GLY A 62 37.74 35.01 0.36
CA GLY A 62 36.84 34.15 -0.42
C GLY A 62 35.50 34.02 0.32
N SER A 63 34.40 34.31 -0.37
CA SER A 63 33.06 33.94 0.12
C SER A 63 32.49 32.88 -0.81
N ILE A 64 31.96 31.79 -0.20
CA ILE A 64 31.23 30.74 -0.90
C ILE A 64 29.78 30.95 -0.54
N ALA A 65 28.94 31.25 -1.50
CA ALA A 65 27.50 31.30 -1.33
C ALA A 65 26.89 30.08 -2.06
N GLU A 66 26.28 29.18 -1.30
CA GLU A 66 25.47 28.10 -1.85
C GLU A 66 24.03 28.58 -1.94
N ASN A 67 23.51 28.66 -3.17
CA ASN A 67 22.08 28.91 -3.41
C ASN A 67 21.43 27.69 -4.05
N PRO A 68 20.95 26.73 -3.25
CA PRO A 68 20.22 25.60 -3.80
C PRO A 68 18.88 26.08 -4.35
N THR A 69 18.63 25.80 -5.62
CA THR A 69 17.33 26.03 -6.27
C THR A 69 16.57 24.72 -6.31
N PHE A 70 15.42 24.68 -5.68
CA PHE A 70 14.52 23.52 -5.70
C PHE A 70 13.39 23.80 -6.68
N THR A 71 13.17 22.90 -7.63
CA THR A 71 11.99 22.95 -8.49
C THR A 71 10.95 21.99 -7.93
N ILE A 72 9.82 22.52 -7.48
CA ILE A 72 8.68 21.78 -6.96
C ILE A 72 7.66 21.70 -8.07
N SER A 73 7.25 20.49 -8.44
CA SER A 73 6.18 20.27 -9.40
C SER A 73 5.00 19.61 -8.68
N PRO A 74 3.76 20.14 -8.81
CA PRO A 74 2.59 19.44 -8.32
C PRO A 74 2.46 18.12 -9.06
N ILE A 75 2.08 17.06 -8.31
CA ILE A 75 1.69 15.79 -8.90
C ILE A 75 0.19 15.90 -9.13
N GLU A 76 -0.22 16.17 -10.34
CA GLU A 76 -1.62 16.37 -10.73
C GLU A 76 -1.85 15.86 -12.16
N GLY A 77 -3.09 15.86 -12.59
CA GLY A 77 -3.51 15.41 -13.91
C GLY A 77 -4.38 14.17 -13.86
N GLU A 78 -4.93 13.80 -15.00
CA GLU A 78 -5.88 12.71 -15.15
C GLU A 78 -5.31 11.36 -14.70
N ASP A 79 -4.12 11.03 -15.18
CA ASP A 79 -3.45 9.76 -14.84
C ASP A 79 -3.21 9.60 -13.33
N PHE A 80 -2.78 10.66 -12.66
CA PHE A 80 -2.56 10.63 -11.22
C PHE A 80 -3.87 10.49 -10.47
N THR A 81 -4.89 11.27 -10.85
CA THR A 81 -6.22 11.21 -10.24
C THR A 81 -6.85 9.82 -10.42
N GLN A 82 -6.77 9.27 -11.62
CA GLN A 82 -7.26 7.92 -11.91
C GLN A 82 -6.61 6.88 -11.00
N ARG A 83 -5.29 6.95 -10.80
CA ARG A 83 -4.55 6.03 -9.92
C ARG A 83 -4.95 6.16 -8.46
N LEU A 84 -5.13 7.39 -7.98
CA LEU A 84 -5.60 7.63 -6.60
C LEU A 84 -7.01 7.08 -6.36
N LEU A 85 -7.89 7.14 -7.37
CA LEU A 85 -9.28 6.72 -7.29
C LEU A 85 -9.48 5.24 -7.63
N THR A 86 -8.52 4.62 -8.33
CA THR A 86 -8.61 3.19 -8.68
C THR A 86 -8.44 2.32 -7.44
N PRO A 87 -9.33 1.36 -7.18
CA PRO A 87 -9.17 0.41 -6.09
C PRO A 87 -7.84 -0.35 -6.17
N LEU A 88 -7.26 -0.62 -5.01
CA LEU A 88 -6.02 -1.39 -4.91
C LEU A 88 -6.26 -2.83 -5.40
N ARG A 89 -5.25 -3.42 -6.03
CA ARG A 89 -5.33 -4.80 -6.52
C ARG A 89 -4.84 -5.79 -5.48
N GLU A 90 -5.36 -7.02 -5.53
CA GLU A 90 -4.99 -8.14 -4.65
C GLU A 90 -3.48 -8.38 -4.56
N GLY A 91 -2.74 -8.22 -5.65
CA GLY A 91 -1.29 -8.42 -5.68
C GLY A 91 -0.52 -7.49 -4.72
N LYS A 92 -1.03 -6.27 -4.46
CA LYS A 92 -0.40 -5.35 -3.50
C LYS A 92 -0.59 -5.86 -2.06
N LEU A 93 -1.77 -6.37 -1.74
CA LEU A 93 -2.05 -7.00 -0.44
C LEU A 93 -1.17 -8.23 -0.22
N THR A 94 -1.10 -9.12 -1.19
CA THR A 94 -0.26 -10.33 -1.13
C THR A 94 1.21 -9.98 -0.89
N LEU A 95 1.73 -8.96 -1.61
CA LEU A 95 3.12 -8.52 -1.46
C LEU A 95 3.42 -8.05 -0.03
N LEU A 96 2.53 -7.26 0.57
CA LEU A 96 2.69 -6.71 1.93
C LEU A 96 2.58 -7.82 3.00
N LEU A 97 1.64 -8.74 2.85
CA LEU A 97 1.48 -9.86 3.78
C LEU A 97 2.68 -10.80 3.79
N ARG A 98 3.31 -11.03 2.63
CA ARG A 98 4.55 -11.80 2.54
C ARG A 98 5.75 -11.14 3.22
N GLN A 99 5.66 -9.85 3.51
CA GLN A 99 6.65 -9.11 4.30
C GLN A 99 6.39 -9.18 5.81
N GLY A 100 5.39 -9.95 6.25
CA GLY A 100 5.04 -10.14 7.65
C GLY A 100 4.21 -9.00 8.25
N VAL A 101 3.55 -8.20 7.40
CA VAL A 101 2.61 -7.17 7.90
C VAL A 101 1.41 -7.87 8.54
N ASP A 102 0.96 -7.35 9.67
CA ASP A 102 -0.23 -7.84 10.36
C ASP A 102 -1.48 -7.69 9.47
N ILE A 103 -2.25 -8.79 9.34
CA ILE A 103 -3.45 -8.82 8.51
C ILE A 103 -4.56 -7.91 9.07
N ASP A 104 -4.65 -7.72 10.40
CA ASP A 104 -5.60 -6.79 11.01
C ASP A 104 -5.32 -5.38 10.51
N LEU A 105 -4.07 -4.92 10.63
CA LEU A 105 -3.64 -3.61 10.18
C LEU A 105 -3.91 -3.41 8.67
N LEU A 106 -3.52 -4.41 7.89
CA LEU A 106 -3.61 -4.35 6.43
C LEU A 106 -5.05 -4.29 5.94
N LEU A 107 -5.94 -5.17 6.44
CA LEU A 107 -7.35 -5.21 6.03
C LEU A 107 -8.12 -3.98 6.52
N ARG A 108 -7.83 -3.46 7.71
CA ARG A 108 -8.47 -2.23 8.19
C ARG A 108 -8.13 -1.03 7.32
N LEU A 109 -6.91 -0.93 6.83
CA LEU A 109 -6.52 0.12 5.88
C LEU A 109 -7.09 -0.13 4.49
N MET A 110 -6.83 -1.31 3.93
CA MET A 110 -7.08 -1.58 2.52
C MET A 110 -8.52 -1.99 2.20
N ALA A 111 -9.25 -2.65 3.12
CA ALA A 111 -10.60 -3.13 2.84
C ALA A 111 -11.68 -2.14 3.30
N GLY A 112 -12.62 -1.85 2.41
CA GLY A 112 -13.79 -1.02 2.69
C GLY A 112 -15.01 -1.79 3.20
N GLU A 113 -15.11 -3.06 2.81
CA GLU A 113 -16.19 -3.96 3.20
C GLU A 113 -15.73 -5.42 3.05
N ILE A 114 -16.43 -6.30 3.73
CA ILE A 114 -16.45 -7.73 3.39
C ILE A 114 -17.88 -8.12 3.02
N ARG A 115 -18.02 -8.89 1.95
CA ARG A 115 -19.27 -9.54 1.57
C ARG A 115 -19.17 -11.00 1.89
N THR A 116 -20.06 -11.49 2.75
CA THR A 116 -20.13 -12.91 3.12
C THR A 116 -21.31 -13.56 2.43
N THR A 117 -21.15 -14.85 2.11
CA THR A 117 -22.22 -15.66 1.54
C THR A 117 -22.63 -16.72 2.56
N THR A 118 -23.84 -16.62 3.07
CA THR A 118 -24.43 -17.62 3.99
C THR A 118 -25.78 -18.06 3.41
N ASN A 119 -25.97 -19.35 3.22
CA ASN A 119 -27.22 -19.92 2.66
C ASN A 119 -27.65 -19.27 1.34
N ASN A 120 -26.70 -19.00 0.43
CA ASN A 120 -26.91 -18.30 -0.84
C ASN A 120 -27.40 -16.85 -0.71
N GLN A 121 -27.34 -16.25 0.47
CA GLN A 121 -27.56 -14.82 0.67
C GLN A 121 -26.23 -14.11 0.86
N GLU A 122 -26.05 -13.02 0.11
CA GLU A 122 -24.89 -12.14 0.28
C GLU A 122 -25.26 -11.05 1.30
N THR A 123 -24.37 -10.84 2.28
CA THR A 123 -24.48 -9.77 3.27
C THR A 123 -23.18 -8.98 3.26
N ALA A 124 -23.28 -7.66 3.14
CA ALA A 124 -22.14 -6.75 3.19
C ALA A 124 -21.97 -6.19 4.61
N TYR A 125 -20.75 -6.23 5.12
CA TYR A 125 -20.34 -5.60 6.38
C TYR A 125 -19.29 -4.55 6.08
N TYR A 126 -19.62 -3.30 6.35
CA TYR A 126 -18.78 -2.16 6.00
C TYR A 126 -17.74 -1.88 7.09
N ASN A 127 -16.52 -1.60 6.68
CA ASN A 127 -15.48 -1.04 7.54
C ASN A 127 -15.76 0.47 7.75
N ARG A 128 -16.83 0.75 8.44
CA ARG A 128 -17.34 2.09 8.73
C ARG A 128 -17.86 2.13 10.17
N PRO A 129 -17.17 2.81 11.10
CA PRO A 129 -17.56 2.87 12.51
C PRO A 129 -18.97 3.42 12.76
N SER A 130 -19.51 4.27 11.89
CA SER A 130 -20.89 4.74 11.98
C SER A 130 -21.95 3.66 11.71
N ASP A 131 -21.60 2.56 11.06
CA ASP A 131 -22.45 1.39 10.90
C ASP A 131 -22.34 0.47 12.13
N GLN A 132 -23.20 0.69 13.11
CA GLN A 132 -23.17 -0.01 14.40
C GLN A 132 -23.47 -1.52 14.31
N THR A 133 -24.02 -1.99 13.21
CA THR A 133 -24.29 -3.42 12.97
C THR A 133 -23.24 -4.09 12.10
N GLY A 134 -22.84 -3.45 11.03
CA GLY A 134 -21.89 -3.99 10.07
C GLY A 134 -20.44 -3.90 10.54
N TYR A 135 -20.03 -2.78 11.15
CA TYR A 135 -18.66 -2.58 11.60
C TYR A 135 -18.20 -3.60 12.65
N PRO A 136 -18.98 -3.96 13.69
CA PRO A 136 -18.57 -5.02 14.61
C PRO A 136 -18.34 -6.36 13.90
N LYS A 137 -19.18 -6.73 12.94
CA LYS A 137 -19.01 -7.96 12.18
C LYS A 137 -17.78 -7.92 11.29
N PHE A 138 -17.51 -6.81 10.62
CA PHE A 138 -16.27 -6.61 9.88
C PHE A 138 -15.06 -6.79 10.80
N ARG A 139 -15.04 -6.14 11.97
CA ARG A 139 -13.95 -6.25 12.94
C ARG A 139 -13.76 -7.66 13.46
N GLN A 140 -14.85 -8.37 13.82
CA GLN A 140 -14.79 -9.75 14.28
C GLN A 140 -14.16 -10.69 13.25
N ILE A 141 -14.52 -10.53 11.98
CA ILE A 141 -13.92 -11.30 10.88
C ILE A 141 -12.42 -11.02 10.77
N VAL A 142 -12.03 -9.75 10.78
CA VAL A 142 -10.62 -9.36 10.69
C VAL A 142 -9.80 -9.84 11.88
N LEU A 143 -10.33 -9.75 13.11
CA LEU A 143 -9.70 -10.27 14.31
C LEU A 143 -9.53 -11.79 14.25
N HIS A 144 -10.49 -12.51 13.67
CA HIS A 144 -10.37 -13.95 13.47
C HIS A 144 -9.22 -14.30 12.53
N LEU A 145 -9.08 -13.56 11.42
CA LEU A 145 -7.97 -13.76 10.49
C LEU A 145 -6.61 -13.40 11.14
N SER A 146 -6.56 -12.36 11.97
CA SER A 146 -5.35 -12.01 12.74
C SER A 146 -4.94 -13.15 13.68
N ARG A 147 -5.88 -13.71 14.43
CA ARG A 147 -5.59 -14.89 15.27
C ARG A 147 -5.08 -16.08 14.45
N LEU A 148 -5.64 -16.32 13.26
CA LEU A 148 -5.14 -17.39 12.39
C LEU A 148 -3.71 -17.12 11.92
N GLN A 149 -3.39 -15.86 11.62
CA GLN A 149 -2.04 -15.45 11.26
C GLN A 149 -1.05 -15.66 12.43
N ASP A 150 -1.41 -15.22 13.63
CA ASP A 150 -0.59 -15.40 14.85
C ASP A 150 -0.25 -16.86 15.14
N ASN A 151 -1.18 -17.76 14.82
CA ASN A 151 -1.01 -19.21 15.00
C ASN A 151 -0.39 -19.92 13.77
N ASN A 152 0.05 -19.19 12.74
CA ASN A 152 0.55 -19.72 11.47
C ASN A 152 -0.47 -20.68 10.78
N GLN A 153 -1.75 -20.37 10.90
CA GLN A 153 -2.88 -21.14 10.34
C GLN A 153 -3.54 -20.42 9.17
N LEU A 154 -3.02 -19.25 8.78
CA LEU A 154 -3.53 -18.44 7.68
C LEU A 154 -2.64 -18.55 6.46
N TYR A 155 -3.24 -18.88 5.33
CA TYR A 155 -2.58 -18.98 4.03
C TYR A 155 -3.13 -17.90 3.11
N ILE A 156 -2.23 -17.14 2.48
CA ILE A 156 -2.58 -16.06 1.57
C ILE A 156 -1.72 -16.24 0.32
N GLU A 157 -2.25 -17.02 -0.60
CA GLU A 157 -1.50 -17.50 -1.74
C GLU A 157 -2.32 -17.37 -3.03
N PRO A 158 -1.66 -17.12 -4.17
CA PRO A 158 -2.32 -17.23 -5.45
C PRO A 158 -2.65 -18.70 -5.73
N LEU A 159 -3.85 -18.92 -6.24
CA LEU A 159 -4.26 -20.25 -6.67
C LEU A 159 -3.40 -20.70 -7.86
N VAL A 160 -2.78 -21.85 -7.74
CA VAL A 160 -2.04 -22.48 -8.84
C VAL A 160 -2.78 -23.73 -9.25
N TYR A 161 -3.27 -23.76 -10.47
CA TYR A 161 -4.08 -24.87 -10.99
C TYR A 161 -3.69 -25.22 -12.42
N ASP A 162 -3.98 -26.45 -12.81
CA ASP A 162 -3.75 -26.93 -14.16
C ASP A 162 -5.08 -26.92 -14.94
N ARG A 163 -5.08 -26.23 -16.06
CA ARG A 163 -6.15 -26.34 -17.07
C ARG A 163 -5.82 -27.51 -17.97
N GLU A 164 -6.82 -28.35 -18.20
CA GLU A 164 -6.66 -29.58 -18.98
C GLU A 164 -7.62 -29.57 -20.16
N TRP A 165 -7.10 -29.95 -21.32
CA TRP A 165 -7.89 -30.19 -22.52
C TRP A 165 -7.60 -31.60 -23.02
N ILE A 166 -8.63 -32.40 -23.19
CA ILE A 166 -8.54 -33.75 -23.72
C ILE A 166 -8.96 -33.73 -25.18
N LEU A 167 -8.08 -34.13 -26.08
CA LEU A 167 -8.28 -34.07 -27.48
C LEU A 167 -7.95 -35.44 -28.13
N PRO A 168 -8.66 -35.85 -29.23
CA PRO A 168 -8.32 -37.06 -29.97
C PRO A 168 -6.93 -36.97 -30.60
N LEU A 169 -6.21 -38.09 -30.63
CA LEU A 169 -4.85 -38.16 -31.18
C LEU A 169 -4.81 -37.76 -32.68
N SER A 170 -5.91 -37.96 -33.41
CA SER A 170 -6.07 -37.58 -34.81
C SER A 170 -6.20 -36.07 -35.07
N SER A 171 -6.33 -35.25 -34.02
CA SER A 171 -6.59 -33.80 -34.13
C SER A 171 -5.34 -32.98 -34.43
N PHE A 172 -4.14 -33.56 -34.41
CA PHE A 172 -2.88 -32.81 -34.47
C PHE A 172 -1.89 -33.38 -35.48
N SER A 173 -1.16 -32.48 -36.13
CA SER A 173 0.01 -32.81 -36.93
C SER A 173 1.29 -32.78 -36.08
N ALA A 174 2.36 -33.41 -36.57
CA ALA A 174 3.65 -33.42 -35.92
C ALA A 174 4.26 -31.99 -35.71
N GLY A 175 3.89 -31.03 -36.58
CA GLY A 175 4.32 -29.62 -36.46
C GLY A 175 3.59 -28.87 -35.37
N ASP A 176 2.32 -29.15 -35.12
CA ASP A 176 1.53 -28.56 -34.05
C ASP A 176 2.06 -28.99 -32.68
N PHE A 177 2.54 -30.25 -32.60
CA PHE A 177 3.09 -30.81 -31.35
C PHE A 177 4.30 -30.04 -30.85
N GLN A 178 5.25 -29.71 -31.74
CA GLN A 178 6.45 -28.93 -31.35
C GLN A 178 6.10 -27.54 -30.82
N THR A 179 5.08 -26.91 -31.35
CA THR A 179 4.63 -25.58 -30.92
C THR A 179 3.94 -25.65 -29.54
N LEU A 180 3.19 -26.73 -29.29
CA LEU A 180 2.49 -26.95 -28.04
C LEU A 180 3.47 -27.27 -26.88
N GLU A 181 4.48 -28.10 -27.09
CA GLU A 181 5.46 -28.49 -26.07
C GLU A 181 6.21 -27.31 -25.45
N THR A 182 6.33 -26.21 -26.18
CA THR A 182 7.00 -24.98 -25.66
C THR A 182 6.22 -24.33 -24.53
N ASN A 183 4.87 -24.39 -24.52
CA ASN A 183 4.02 -23.65 -23.59
C ASN A 183 3.07 -24.53 -22.77
N TYR A 184 2.99 -25.81 -23.09
CA TYR A 184 2.04 -26.75 -22.50
C TYR A 184 2.74 -28.08 -22.18
N ARG A 185 2.28 -28.73 -21.15
CA ARG A 185 2.64 -30.12 -20.90
C ARG A 185 1.68 -31.01 -21.68
N VAL A 186 2.22 -31.84 -22.55
CA VAL A 186 1.43 -32.77 -23.33
C VAL A 186 1.64 -34.19 -22.82
N ILE A 187 0.55 -34.92 -22.52
CA ILE A 187 0.54 -36.29 -22.05
C ILE A 187 -0.22 -37.10 -23.10
N VAL A 188 0.45 -38.10 -23.69
CA VAL A 188 -0.15 -38.98 -24.70
C VAL A 188 -0.61 -40.28 -24.03
N ASP A 189 -1.89 -40.62 -24.23
CA ASP A 189 -2.47 -41.91 -23.86
C ASP A 189 -2.78 -42.68 -25.15
N ALA A 190 -1.84 -43.53 -25.55
CA ALA A 190 -1.95 -44.28 -26.80
C ALA A 190 -3.06 -45.32 -26.77
N ASP A 191 -3.37 -45.88 -25.59
CA ASP A 191 -4.43 -46.89 -25.46
C ASP A 191 -5.81 -46.30 -25.66
N LYS A 192 -6.02 -45.06 -25.19
CA LYS A 192 -7.28 -44.32 -25.37
C LYS A 192 -7.33 -43.49 -26.65
N GLN A 193 -6.25 -43.42 -27.41
CA GLN A 193 -6.13 -42.58 -28.60
C GLN A 193 -6.44 -41.10 -28.33
N ILE A 194 -6.00 -40.60 -27.15
CA ILE A 194 -6.16 -39.21 -26.76
C ILE A 194 -4.83 -38.62 -26.28
N PHE A 195 -4.75 -37.32 -26.32
CA PHE A 195 -3.75 -36.61 -25.54
C PHE A 195 -4.38 -35.51 -24.66
N THR A 196 -3.76 -35.33 -23.54
CA THR A 196 -4.12 -34.29 -22.58
C THR A 196 -3.11 -33.18 -22.65
N ILE A 197 -3.59 -31.99 -22.98
CA ILE A 197 -2.80 -30.76 -22.92
C ILE A 197 -3.03 -30.12 -21.55
N GLN A 198 -1.97 -29.89 -20.79
CA GLN A 198 -2.04 -29.24 -19.48
C GLN A 198 -1.33 -27.90 -19.54
N LYS A 199 -1.97 -26.87 -19.01
CA LYS A 199 -1.38 -25.54 -18.79
C LYS A 199 -1.49 -25.14 -17.35
N ARG A 200 -0.33 -25.00 -16.68
CA ARG A 200 -0.27 -24.45 -15.35
C ARG A 200 -0.61 -22.97 -15.38
N SER A 201 -1.59 -22.56 -14.61
CA SER A 201 -2.10 -21.19 -14.54
C SER A 201 -2.03 -20.69 -13.10
N ILE A 202 -1.73 -19.40 -12.96
CA ILE A 202 -1.78 -18.69 -11.69
C ILE A 202 -3.07 -17.88 -11.71
N GLY A 203 -3.91 -18.10 -10.71
CA GLY A 203 -5.20 -17.43 -10.56
C GLY A 203 -5.20 -16.36 -9.48
N HIS A 204 -6.38 -16.08 -8.94
CA HIS A 204 -6.59 -15.11 -7.89
C HIS A 204 -5.90 -15.51 -6.59
N THR A 205 -5.50 -14.50 -5.81
CA THR A 205 -5.07 -14.70 -4.42
C THR A 205 -6.29 -15.02 -3.55
N VAL A 206 -6.15 -16.01 -2.68
CA VAL A 206 -7.18 -16.41 -1.73
C VAL A 206 -6.64 -16.37 -0.30
N ILE A 207 -7.52 -16.07 0.65
CA ILE A 207 -7.26 -16.13 2.08
C ILE A 207 -7.94 -17.38 2.62
N THR A 208 -7.17 -18.33 3.18
CA THR A 208 -7.68 -19.65 3.62
C THR A 208 -7.05 -20.06 4.95
N ASN A 209 -7.71 -20.99 5.68
CA ASN A 209 -7.16 -21.67 6.85
C ASN A 209 -6.59 -23.07 6.53
N TYR A 210 -6.27 -23.29 5.28
CA TYR A 210 -5.64 -24.51 4.76
C TYR A 210 -4.68 -24.13 3.62
N ASP A 211 -3.66 -24.94 3.41
CA ASP A 211 -2.72 -24.74 2.30
C ASP A 211 -3.40 -25.04 0.94
N PRO A 212 -3.60 -24.05 0.06
CA PRO A 212 -4.24 -24.26 -1.24
C PRO A 212 -3.47 -25.22 -2.16
N THR A 213 -2.20 -25.48 -1.88
CA THR A 213 -1.40 -26.43 -2.68
C THR A 213 -1.72 -27.88 -2.38
N THR A 214 -2.28 -28.16 -1.19
CA THR A 214 -2.60 -29.52 -0.73
C THR A 214 -3.94 -30.05 -1.22
N ILE A 215 -4.86 -29.16 -1.63
CA ILE A 215 -6.16 -29.57 -2.17
C ILE A 215 -6.05 -30.00 -3.63
N SER A 216 -7.04 -30.77 -4.10
CA SER A 216 -7.08 -31.27 -5.48
C SER A 216 -7.15 -30.15 -6.52
N ASN A 217 -6.67 -30.42 -7.74
CA ASN A 217 -6.80 -29.48 -8.87
C ASN A 217 -8.25 -29.08 -9.14
N ARG A 218 -9.20 -30.02 -8.96
CA ARG A 218 -10.63 -29.74 -9.09
C ARG A 218 -11.13 -28.72 -8.08
N GLU A 219 -10.68 -28.81 -6.84
CA GLU A 219 -11.05 -27.85 -5.79
C GLU A 219 -10.41 -26.49 -6.05
N ARG A 220 -9.14 -26.45 -6.51
CA ARG A 220 -8.50 -25.18 -6.90
C ARG A 220 -9.23 -24.50 -8.04
N LEU A 221 -9.66 -25.24 -9.06
CA LEU A 221 -10.50 -24.74 -10.15
C LEU A 221 -11.86 -24.23 -9.66
N ALA A 222 -12.47 -24.92 -8.69
CA ALA A 222 -13.73 -24.49 -8.08
C ALA A 222 -13.57 -23.19 -7.26
N LEU A 223 -12.45 -23.03 -6.53
CA LEU A 223 -12.12 -21.80 -5.83
C LEU A 223 -11.85 -20.66 -6.82
N GLN A 224 -11.11 -20.93 -7.90
CA GLN A 224 -10.88 -19.95 -8.95
C GLN A 224 -12.21 -19.48 -9.57
N ALA A 225 -13.11 -20.40 -9.88
CA ALA A 225 -14.43 -20.06 -10.40
C ALA A 225 -15.31 -19.28 -9.39
N LYS A 226 -15.09 -19.46 -8.09
CA LYS A 226 -15.72 -18.62 -7.05
C LYS A 226 -15.09 -17.21 -7.05
N ALA A 227 -13.76 -17.11 -7.15
CA ALA A 227 -13.06 -15.83 -7.19
C ALA A 227 -13.42 -15.03 -8.44
N ASP A 228 -13.54 -15.68 -9.61
CA ASP A 228 -13.93 -15.06 -10.89
C ASP A 228 -15.33 -14.39 -10.86
N ARG A 229 -16.17 -14.71 -9.87
CA ARG A 229 -17.47 -14.05 -9.70
C ARG A 229 -17.37 -12.67 -9.06
N TRP A 230 -16.25 -12.39 -8.41
CA TRP A 230 -16.00 -11.13 -7.73
C TRP A 230 -15.22 -10.17 -8.64
N PRO A 231 -15.37 -8.85 -8.45
CA PRO A 231 -14.53 -7.87 -9.15
C PRO A 231 -13.03 -8.12 -8.95
N PRO A 232 -12.17 -7.69 -9.89
CA PRO A 232 -10.71 -7.97 -9.84
C PRO A 232 -9.97 -7.38 -8.61
N ASN A 233 -10.60 -6.47 -7.88
CA ASN A 233 -10.08 -5.85 -6.66
C ASN A 233 -10.65 -6.45 -5.38
N ASP A 234 -11.47 -7.50 -5.49
CA ASP A 234 -12.02 -8.22 -4.34
C ASP A 234 -11.14 -9.46 -4.08
N ILE A 235 -10.92 -9.79 -2.82
CA ILE A 235 -10.08 -10.93 -2.41
C ILE A 235 -10.95 -11.97 -1.74
N LEU A 236 -10.98 -13.16 -2.33
CA LEU A 236 -11.75 -14.29 -1.82
C LEU A 236 -11.20 -14.75 -0.46
N VAL A 237 -12.12 -14.99 0.48
CA VAL A 237 -11.87 -15.63 1.78
C VAL A 237 -12.66 -16.92 1.87
N ASP A 238 -11.98 -18.02 2.23
CA ASP A 238 -12.59 -19.34 2.39
C ASP A 238 -12.00 -20.01 3.65
N ILE A 239 -12.59 -19.70 4.82
CA ILE A 239 -12.24 -20.33 6.10
C ILE A 239 -13.21 -21.48 6.33
N ARG A 240 -12.67 -22.71 6.33
CA ARG A 240 -13.47 -23.95 6.40
C ARG A 240 -13.53 -24.49 7.82
N PRO A 241 -14.69 -25.06 8.24
CA PRO A 241 -14.87 -25.60 9.59
C PRO A 241 -13.96 -26.81 9.91
N ASP A 242 -13.57 -27.56 8.89
CA ASP A 242 -12.79 -28.79 9.06
C ASP A 242 -11.27 -28.56 9.19
N ASN A 243 -10.83 -27.30 9.20
CA ASN A 243 -9.42 -26.93 9.31
C ASN A 243 -9.16 -26.12 10.60
N PRO A 244 -7.91 -25.96 11.02
CA PRO A 244 -7.58 -25.16 12.19
C PRO A 244 -8.20 -23.75 12.12
N GLY A 245 -8.82 -23.30 13.21
CA GLY A 245 -9.55 -22.02 13.26
C GLY A 245 -10.89 -22.04 12.55
N GLY A 246 -11.42 -23.22 12.24
CA GLY A 246 -12.74 -23.38 11.61
C GLY A 246 -13.94 -23.17 12.52
N GLU A 247 -13.73 -22.80 13.79
CA GLU A 247 -14.78 -22.50 14.77
C GLU A 247 -15.60 -21.27 14.38
N TYR A 248 -15.02 -20.39 13.55
CA TYR A 248 -15.70 -19.26 12.94
C TYR A 248 -15.50 -19.28 11.41
N PRO A 249 -16.29 -20.10 10.69
CA PRO A 249 -16.14 -20.25 9.24
C PRO A 249 -16.55 -18.97 8.50
N ILE A 250 -15.78 -18.60 7.49
CA ILE A 250 -16.01 -17.39 6.70
C ILE A 250 -15.95 -17.76 5.22
N GLN A 251 -17.00 -17.43 4.48
CA GLN A 251 -17.01 -17.51 3.02
C GLN A 251 -17.46 -16.17 2.45
N GLY A 252 -16.61 -15.56 1.64
CA GLY A 252 -16.91 -14.24 1.10
C GLY A 252 -15.72 -13.61 0.37
N ALA A 253 -15.79 -12.28 0.19
CA ALA A 253 -14.70 -11.53 -0.39
C ALA A 253 -14.55 -10.15 0.26
N PHE A 254 -13.32 -9.73 0.50
CA PHE A 254 -12.99 -8.35 0.87
C PHE A 254 -12.92 -7.48 -0.36
N ARG A 255 -13.59 -6.34 -0.35
CA ARG A 255 -13.47 -5.28 -1.35
C ARG A 255 -12.43 -4.27 -0.94
N LEU A 256 -11.41 -4.09 -1.78
CA LEU A 256 -10.34 -3.15 -1.49
C LEU A 256 -10.73 -1.71 -1.84
N ARG A 257 -10.22 -0.77 -1.02
CA ARG A 257 -10.32 0.66 -1.24
C ARG A 257 -9.32 1.14 -2.28
N SER A 258 -9.58 2.31 -2.85
CA SER A 258 -8.56 3.12 -3.51
C SER A 258 -7.67 3.81 -2.47
N PHE A 259 -6.51 4.33 -2.88
CA PHE A 259 -5.66 5.10 -1.97
C PHE A 259 -6.37 6.34 -1.42
N HIS A 260 -7.13 7.03 -2.27
CA HIS A 260 -8.01 8.12 -1.84
C HIS A 260 -9.04 7.67 -0.79
N GLY A 261 -9.62 6.48 -0.97
CA GLY A 261 -10.53 5.88 0.00
C GLY A 261 -9.87 5.60 1.36
N ILE A 262 -8.58 5.24 1.37
CA ILE A 262 -7.81 5.08 2.62
C ILE A 262 -7.62 6.42 3.33
N LEU A 263 -7.22 7.47 2.61
CA LEU A 263 -7.07 8.82 3.19
C LEU A 263 -8.40 9.32 3.77
N ASN A 264 -9.52 9.11 3.07
CA ASN A 264 -10.84 9.48 3.55
C ASN A 264 -11.26 8.70 4.80
N PHE A 265 -10.91 7.41 4.88
CA PHE A 265 -11.16 6.62 6.09
C PHE A 265 -10.38 7.16 7.27
N LEU A 266 -9.07 7.40 7.11
CA LEU A 266 -8.22 7.95 8.16
C LEU A 266 -8.64 9.38 8.55
N GLY A 267 -9.01 10.22 7.59
CA GLY A 267 -9.50 11.58 7.89
C GLY A 267 -10.79 11.57 8.71
N ARG A 268 -11.74 10.69 8.38
CA ARG A 268 -12.97 10.53 9.16
C ARG A 268 -12.74 9.95 10.54
N SER A 269 -11.78 9.05 10.70
CA SER A 269 -11.47 8.43 11.99
C SER A 269 -10.95 9.42 13.04
N ILE A 270 -10.52 10.63 12.66
CA ILE A 270 -10.05 11.67 13.58
C ILE A 270 -11.19 12.11 14.51
N ALA A 271 -12.36 12.45 13.94
CA ALA A 271 -13.47 12.97 14.74
C ALA A 271 -14.87 12.48 14.30
N SER A 272 -15.17 12.45 12.99
CA SER A 272 -16.54 12.21 12.51
C SER A 272 -17.00 10.76 12.64
N GLU A 273 -16.10 9.79 12.44
CA GLU A 273 -16.37 8.36 12.52
C GLU A 273 -15.22 7.65 13.28
N PRO A 274 -14.98 7.96 14.58
CA PRO A 274 -13.89 7.35 15.33
C PRO A 274 -14.11 5.85 15.49
N GLU A 275 -13.07 5.08 15.28
CA GLU A 275 -13.08 3.65 15.55
C GLU A 275 -13.27 3.39 17.04
N TYR A 276 -13.94 2.30 17.38
CA TYR A 276 -14.19 1.88 18.76
C TYR A 276 -13.83 0.41 18.98
N HIS A 277 -13.67 0.03 20.23
CA HIS A 277 -13.31 -1.34 20.59
C HIS A 277 -14.43 -2.32 20.22
N VAL A 278 -14.05 -3.44 19.61
CA VAL A 278 -14.94 -4.56 19.29
C VAL A 278 -14.33 -5.83 19.83
N ASP A 279 -15.10 -6.57 20.63
CA ASP A 279 -14.68 -7.87 21.13
C ASP A 279 -14.63 -8.91 20.01
N PRO A 280 -13.65 -9.83 20.04
CA PRO A 280 -13.62 -10.96 19.11
C PRO A 280 -14.91 -11.79 19.19
N ASP A 281 -15.28 -12.44 18.07
CA ASP A 281 -16.36 -13.43 18.10
C ASP A 281 -15.98 -14.58 19.04
N PRO A 282 -16.94 -15.16 19.80
CA PRO A 282 -16.66 -16.27 20.71
C PRO A 282 -15.95 -17.47 20.05
N GLY A 283 -16.22 -17.73 18.76
CA GLY A 283 -15.52 -18.75 17.97
C GLY A 283 -14.08 -18.40 17.62
N THR A 284 -13.64 -17.14 17.80
CA THR A 284 -12.28 -16.71 17.47
C THR A 284 -11.25 -17.16 18.51
N GLY A 285 -11.62 -17.19 19.79
CA GLY A 285 -10.68 -17.45 20.89
C GLY A 285 -9.82 -16.22 21.22
N ILE A 286 -8.62 -16.44 21.78
CA ILE A 286 -7.73 -15.37 22.24
C ILE A 286 -7.02 -14.73 21.05
N VAL A 287 -7.09 -13.43 20.93
CA VAL A 287 -6.36 -12.60 19.94
C VAL A 287 -5.19 -11.94 20.66
N ALA A 288 -3.99 -11.94 20.06
CA ALA A 288 -2.79 -11.39 20.68
C ALA A 288 -2.87 -9.87 20.84
N GLU A 289 -3.36 -9.17 19.82
CA GLU A 289 -3.52 -7.71 19.81
C GLU A 289 -4.89 -7.32 19.23
N ASN A 290 -5.54 -6.34 19.86
CA ASN A 290 -6.78 -5.74 19.37
C ASN A 290 -6.74 -4.22 19.55
N PRO A 291 -5.96 -3.51 18.73
CA PRO A 291 -5.88 -2.06 18.80
C PRO A 291 -7.22 -1.43 18.42
N VAL A 292 -7.67 -0.44 19.21
CA VAL A 292 -8.94 0.25 18.95
C VAL A 292 -8.90 0.95 17.60
N ARG A 293 -7.82 1.69 17.31
CA ARG A 293 -7.66 2.43 16.07
C ARG A 293 -6.59 1.82 15.19
N VAL A 294 -6.81 1.89 13.89
CA VAL A 294 -5.81 1.49 12.88
C VAL A 294 -4.63 2.45 12.89
N MET A 295 -4.89 3.74 13.14
CA MET A 295 -3.88 4.77 13.30
C MET A 295 -4.45 5.86 14.20
N ASP A 296 -3.75 6.18 15.27
CA ASP A 296 -4.17 7.24 16.19
C ASP A 296 -3.57 8.58 15.75
N ILE A 297 -4.40 9.40 15.12
CA ILE A 297 -4.06 10.73 14.65
C ILE A 297 -4.68 11.74 15.61
N ILE A 298 -3.83 12.60 16.17
CA ILE A 298 -4.21 13.59 17.16
C ILE A 298 -4.32 14.95 16.51
N GLU A 299 -5.49 15.56 16.64
CA GLU A 299 -5.74 16.96 16.36
C GLU A 299 -5.58 17.79 17.63
N SER A 300 -4.89 18.93 17.55
CA SER A 300 -4.66 19.83 18.70
C SER A 300 -4.61 21.28 18.23
N SER A 301 -5.13 22.20 19.05
CA SER A 301 -4.96 23.65 18.86
C SER A 301 -3.58 24.17 19.26
N ILE A 302 -2.78 23.36 19.97
CA ILE A 302 -1.45 23.72 20.48
C ILE A 302 -0.46 22.71 19.94
N GLU A 303 0.71 23.19 19.50
CA GLU A 303 1.81 22.33 19.08
C GLU A 303 2.29 21.46 20.26
N ARG A 304 2.35 20.13 20.04
CA ARG A 304 2.84 19.19 21.05
C ARG A 304 4.36 19.13 21.02
N PRO A 305 5.04 19.38 22.16
CA PRO A 305 6.48 19.23 22.22
C PRO A 305 6.89 17.77 21.99
N ASN A 306 8.05 17.57 21.36
CA ASN A 306 8.66 16.26 21.09
C ASN A 306 7.92 15.34 20.10
N THR A 307 7.03 15.86 19.27
CA THR A 307 6.38 15.07 18.23
C THR A 307 7.32 14.89 17.04
N LYS A 308 7.60 13.63 16.65
CA LYS A 308 8.48 13.31 15.51
C LYS A 308 7.92 13.76 14.15
N LEU A 309 6.60 13.71 14.01
CA LEU A 309 5.90 14.10 12.82
C LEU A 309 4.66 14.91 13.19
N SER A 310 4.64 16.17 12.77
CA SER A 310 3.52 17.09 12.94
C SER A 310 3.34 17.96 11.70
N VAL A 311 2.10 18.25 11.35
CA VAL A 311 1.75 19.19 10.29
C VAL A 311 0.68 20.16 10.78
N THR A 312 0.71 21.39 10.26
CA THR A 312 -0.29 22.40 10.56
C THR A 312 -1.25 22.53 9.39
N HIS A 313 -2.54 22.51 9.66
CA HIS A 313 -3.60 22.71 8.69
C HIS A 313 -4.77 23.45 9.34
N GLU A 314 -5.27 24.51 8.71
CA GLU A 314 -6.39 25.36 9.19
C GLU A 314 -6.29 25.81 10.65
N GLY A 315 -5.07 26.10 11.12
CA GLY A 315 -4.83 26.54 12.48
C GLY A 315 -4.74 25.43 13.54
N HIS A 316 -4.89 24.18 13.14
CA HIS A 316 -4.74 23.00 13.98
C HIS A 316 -3.44 22.24 13.66
N TYR A 317 -2.90 21.58 14.67
CA TYR A 317 -1.76 20.68 14.55
C TYR A 317 -2.24 19.24 14.48
N TYR A 318 -1.75 18.51 13.50
CA TYR A 318 -2.04 17.09 13.32
C TYR A 318 -0.75 16.30 13.54
N SER A 319 -0.82 15.28 14.36
CA SER A 319 0.33 14.44 14.68
C SER A 319 -0.10 12.98 14.86
N ILE A 320 0.84 12.06 14.67
CA ILE A 320 0.64 10.64 14.97
C ILE A 320 0.97 10.42 16.42
N ALA A 321 0.10 9.73 17.17
CA ALA A 321 0.35 9.40 18.57
C ALA A 321 1.64 8.56 18.69
N ASP A 322 2.58 9.02 19.51
CA ASP A 322 3.81 8.29 19.83
C ASP A 322 3.54 7.48 21.11
N GLU A 323 3.26 6.21 20.97
CA GLU A 323 3.10 5.29 22.11
C GLU A 323 4.47 4.69 22.43
N GLU A 324 4.98 4.96 23.62
CA GLU A 324 6.31 4.51 24.09
C GLU A 324 6.52 2.98 24.04
N LYS A 325 5.47 2.19 23.92
CA LYS A 325 5.53 0.72 23.99
C LYS A 325 5.03 -0.03 22.75
N ARG A 326 4.43 0.63 21.77
CA ARG A 326 3.85 -0.03 20.60
C ARG A 326 4.26 0.68 19.32
N SER A 327 4.87 -0.09 18.42
CA SER A 327 5.20 0.37 17.07
C SER A 327 3.99 0.45 16.13
N TRP A 328 2.77 0.12 16.61
CA TRP A 328 1.56 0.00 15.79
C TRP A 328 1.27 1.24 14.92
N ASN A 329 1.23 2.43 15.52
CA ASN A 329 0.98 3.66 14.76
C ASN A 329 2.09 3.95 13.74
N GLN A 330 3.35 3.66 14.09
CA GLN A 330 4.49 3.84 13.18
C GLN A 330 4.42 2.82 12.04
N GLU A 331 4.01 1.60 12.33
CA GLU A 331 3.84 0.53 11.32
C GLU A 331 2.67 0.85 10.39
N ALA A 332 1.55 1.31 10.92
CA ALA A 332 0.41 1.78 10.13
C ALA A 332 0.80 2.92 9.18
N PHE A 333 1.57 3.88 9.67
CA PHE A 333 2.03 4.99 8.84
C PHE A 333 3.08 4.56 7.80
N ARG A 334 4.00 3.65 8.17
CA ARG A 334 4.93 3.03 7.23
C ARG A 334 4.20 2.30 6.12
N LEU A 335 3.16 1.55 6.47
CA LEU A 335 2.31 0.84 5.53
C LEU A 335 1.58 1.81 4.58
N LEU A 336 1.02 2.89 5.11
CA LEU A 336 0.40 3.94 4.31
C LEU A 336 1.38 4.54 3.29
N TYR A 337 2.61 4.81 3.73
CA TYR A 337 3.68 5.30 2.86
C TYR A 337 4.01 4.29 1.74
N GLN A 338 4.15 3.01 2.08
CA GLN A 338 4.40 1.95 1.09
C GLN A 338 3.25 1.83 0.07
N LEU A 339 2.00 1.88 0.54
CA LEU A 339 0.82 1.87 -0.33
C LEU A 339 0.79 3.07 -1.30
N PHE A 340 1.18 4.25 -0.81
CA PHE A 340 1.32 5.43 -1.67
C PHE A 340 2.38 5.20 -2.75
N GLN A 341 3.59 4.76 -2.37
CA GLN A 341 4.66 4.48 -3.31
C GLN A 341 4.23 3.47 -4.38
N MET A 342 3.55 2.40 -3.98
CA MET A 342 3.03 1.38 -4.91
C MET A 342 1.90 1.91 -5.81
N THR A 343 1.29 3.04 -5.47
CA THR A 343 0.22 3.66 -6.26
C THR A 343 0.77 4.67 -7.27
N VAL A 344 1.81 5.40 -6.89
CA VAL A 344 2.34 6.53 -7.68
C VAL A 344 3.49 6.13 -8.61
N THR A 345 4.29 5.12 -8.25
CA THR A 345 5.52 4.75 -8.99
C THR A 345 5.26 4.25 -10.41
N ASP A 346 4.05 3.84 -10.74
CA ASP A 346 3.67 3.48 -12.11
C ASP A 346 3.41 4.71 -13.02
N ALA A 347 3.66 5.94 -12.53
CA ALA A 347 3.55 7.12 -13.38
C ALA A 347 4.68 7.14 -14.42
N PRO A 348 4.39 7.18 -15.73
CA PRO A 348 5.41 7.54 -16.69
C PRO A 348 5.98 8.88 -16.23
N ARG A 349 7.30 8.96 -16.07
CA ARG A 349 7.99 10.23 -15.85
C ARG A 349 7.73 11.05 -17.10
N GLY A 350 6.71 11.91 -17.06
CA GLY A 350 6.45 12.84 -18.14
C GLY A 350 7.75 13.62 -18.39
N ASN A 351 8.16 13.69 -19.64
CA ASN A 351 9.21 14.60 -20.06
C ASN A 351 8.74 16.03 -19.72
N VAL A 352 9.05 16.49 -18.52
CA VAL A 352 8.86 17.89 -18.19
C VAL A 352 9.89 18.65 -19.02
N PRO A 353 9.47 19.50 -19.98
CA PRO A 353 10.42 20.30 -20.73
C PRO A 353 11.18 21.17 -19.74
N SER A 354 12.48 20.91 -19.56
CA SER A 354 13.34 21.75 -18.76
C SER A 354 13.64 23.01 -19.59
N ILE A 355 13.02 24.13 -19.24
CA ILE A 355 13.40 25.42 -19.78
C ILE A 355 14.62 25.90 -18.98
N THR A 356 15.81 25.74 -19.54
CA THR A 356 17.03 26.32 -18.99
C THR A 356 17.07 27.77 -19.40
N ILE A 357 16.75 28.68 -18.51
CA ILE A 357 17.01 30.11 -18.72
C ILE A 357 18.46 30.36 -18.30
N ALA A 358 19.35 30.36 -19.25
CA ALA A 358 20.72 30.89 -19.06
C ALA A 358 20.64 32.41 -19.03
N LYS A 359 21.15 33.03 -17.96
CA LYS A 359 21.35 34.49 -17.85
C LYS A 359 22.83 34.81 -17.83
#